data_1588229d45d457a24bce2fa62f805a4d
#
_entry.id   1588229d45d457a24bce2fa62f805a4d
#
_cell.length_a   1.000
_cell.length_b   1.000
_cell.length_c   1.000
_cell.angle_alpha   90.00
_cell.angle_beta   90.00
_cell.angle_gamma   90.00
#
_symmetry.space_group_name_H-M   'P 1'
#
loop_
_entity.id
_entity.type
_entity.pdbx_description
1 polymer ?
#
loop_
_entity_poly.entity_id
_entity_poly.type
_entity_poly.pdbx_seq_one_letter_code
_entity_poly.pdbx_strand_id
1 'polypeptide(L)'
;MTKIYFASPLFSEMELAFNKVLVEKIRNQFPGVEVYLPQEQMAINYKSSYADSTMIAQYDTDALLESDLMIAVLDGATIDVGVASEIGVAYHADMPILGLYTDSRQQGADNPQKLEALQEVAESQFSYVNLYTAGLVKLRGEIVYSSDELLEALKAYLKES
;
A
#
# COMPACT_ATOMS: atom_id res chain seq x y z
N MET A 1 12.32 7.37 -16.50
CA MET A 1 11.71 7.94 -15.28
C MET A 1 10.84 6.83 -14.72
N THR A 2 11.14 6.37 -13.51
CA THR A 2 10.41 5.25 -12.90
C THR A 2 9.00 5.70 -12.49
N LYS A 3 7.99 4.96 -12.92
CA LYS A 3 6.59 5.19 -12.53
C LYS A 3 6.21 4.29 -11.35
N ILE A 4 5.59 4.87 -10.34
CA ILE A 4 5.12 4.16 -9.15
C ILE A 4 3.59 4.29 -9.05
N TYR A 5 2.90 3.18 -8.91
CA TYR A 5 1.50 3.16 -8.51
C TYR A 5 1.40 3.13 -6.98
N PHE A 6 0.75 4.12 -6.39
CA PHE A 6 0.57 4.20 -4.94
C PHE A 6 -0.83 3.75 -4.54
N ALA A 7 -0.96 2.48 -4.20
CA ALA A 7 -2.20 1.86 -3.74
C ALA A 7 -2.41 2.08 -2.24
N SER A 8 -3.50 2.72 -1.88
CA SER A 8 -3.83 2.98 -0.47
C SER A 8 -5.33 3.20 -0.29
N PRO A 9 -5.89 2.94 0.89
CA PRO A 9 -7.21 3.44 1.22
C PRO A 9 -7.20 4.98 1.16
N LEU A 10 -8.31 5.58 0.66
CA LEU A 10 -8.39 7.01 0.34
C LEU A 10 -9.75 7.63 0.67
N PHE A 11 -10.41 7.13 1.70
CA PHE A 11 -11.79 7.48 2.03
C PHE A 11 -11.93 8.39 3.25
N SER A 12 -11.03 8.31 4.21
CA SER A 12 -11.03 9.13 5.41
C SER A 12 -10.03 10.29 5.34
N GLU A 13 -10.23 11.32 6.16
CA GLU A 13 -9.29 12.44 6.26
C GLU A 13 -7.89 11.99 6.69
N MET A 14 -7.79 10.96 7.56
CA MET A 14 -6.51 10.42 7.98
C MET A 14 -5.76 9.75 6.83
N GLU A 15 -6.47 8.94 6.04
CA GLU A 15 -5.91 8.25 4.88
C GLU A 15 -5.44 9.25 3.83
N LEU A 16 -6.29 10.20 3.46
CA LEU A 16 -5.96 11.24 2.48
C LEU A 16 -4.75 12.08 2.92
N ALA A 17 -4.68 12.47 4.20
CA ALA A 17 -3.58 13.25 4.73
C ALA A 17 -2.26 12.45 4.75
N PHE A 18 -2.31 11.20 5.20
CA PHE A 18 -1.14 10.30 5.23
C PHE A 18 -0.60 10.07 3.82
N ASN A 19 -1.46 9.69 2.88
CA ASN A 19 -1.09 9.45 1.49
C ASN A 19 -0.39 10.66 0.88
N LYS A 20 -0.97 11.84 1.04
CA LYS A 20 -0.40 13.10 0.54
C LYS A 20 1.00 13.34 1.10
N VAL A 21 1.17 13.25 2.42
CA VAL A 21 2.46 13.51 3.09
C VAL A 21 3.52 12.51 2.62
N LEU A 22 3.17 11.23 2.52
CA LEU A 22 4.12 10.20 2.13
C LEU A 22 4.52 10.34 0.66
N VAL A 23 3.56 10.58 -0.24
CA VAL A 23 3.84 10.78 -1.66
C VAL A 23 4.66 12.04 -1.91
N GLU A 24 4.40 13.14 -1.18
CA GLU A 24 5.24 14.35 -1.23
C GLU A 24 6.69 14.08 -0.79
N LYS A 25 6.89 13.26 0.26
CA LYS A 25 8.24 12.81 0.67
C LYS A 25 8.94 12.02 -0.43
N ILE A 26 8.25 11.07 -1.06
CA ILE A 26 8.79 10.27 -2.16
C ILE A 26 9.23 11.18 -3.32
N ARG A 27 8.34 12.05 -3.78
CA ARG A 27 8.62 12.97 -4.90
C ARG A 27 9.78 13.92 -4.61
N ASN A 28 9.88 14.41 -3.37
CA ASN A 28 10.97 15.32 -2.97
C ASN A 28 12.31 14.59 -2.85
N GLN A 29 12.32 13.37 -2.36
CA GLN A 29 13.55 12.61 -2.14
C GLN A 29 14.06 11.94 -3.44
N PHE A 30 13.16 11.63 -4.36
CA PHE A 30 13.46 10.92 -5.61
C PHE A 30 12.94 11.70 -6.84
N PRO A 31 13.61 12.77 -7.28
CA PRO A 31 13.12 13.64 -8.36
C PRO A 31 13.00 12.95 -9.73
N GLY A 32 13.59 11.75 -9.89
CA GLY A 32 13.45 10.91 -11.08
C GLY A 32 12.25 9.95 -11.09
N VAL A 33 11.37 10.07 -10.09
CA VAL A 33 10.20 9.18 -9.91
C VAL A 33 8.91 9.94 -10.20
N GLU A 34 8.03 9.31 -10.94
CA GLU A 34 6.64 9.71 -11.10
C GLU A 34 5.75 8.85 -10.21
N VAL A 35 4.90 9.44 -9.39
CA VAL A 35 3.97 8.70 -8.52
C VAL A 35 2.54 8.96 -8.97
N TYR A 36 1.87 7.91 -9.42
CA TYR A 36 0.42 7.92 -9.60
C TYR A 36 -0.26 7.72 -8.26
N LEU A 37 -1.02 8.71 -7.83
CA LEU A 37 -1.80 8.69 -6.60
C LEU A 37 -3.30 8.80 -6.95
N PRO A 38 -4.11 7.74 -6.76
CA PRO A 38 -5.50 7.73 -7.19
C PRO A 38 -6.34 8.90 -6.64
N GLN A 39 -6.11 9.33 -5.39
CA GLN A 39 -6.84 10.46 -4.81
C GLN A 39 -6.59 11.80 -5.51
N GLU A 40 -5.55 11.94 -6.33
CA GLU A 40 -5.26 13.15 -7.11
C GLU A 40 -5.95 13.15 -8.48
N GLN A 41 -6.61 12.04 -8.86
CA GLN A 41 -7.25 11.90 -10.16
C GLN A 41 -8.56 12.70 -10.22
N MET A 42 -8.44 13.93 -10.64
CA MET A 42 -9.48 14.95 -10.65
C MET A 42 -10.71 14.56 -11.49
N ALA A 43 -10.50 13.85 -12.60
CA ALA A 43 -11.59 13.42 -13.49
C ALA A 43 -12.58 12.46 -12.81
N ILE A 44 -12.10 11.71 -11.80
CA ILE A 44 -12.90 10.75 -11.03
C ILE A 44 -13.51 11.42 -9.80
N ASN A 45 -12.79 12.38 -9.20
CA ASN A 45 -13.09 12.93 -7.88
C ASN A 45 -13.91 14.25 -7.91
N TYR A 46 -14.11 14.88 -9.06
CA TYR A 46 -14.93 16.10 -9.15
C TYR A 46 -16.42 15.80 -8.98
N LYS A 47 -17.11 16.60 -8.15
CA LYS A 47 -18.57 16.50 -7.95
C LYS A 47 -19.40 16.67 -9.23
N SER A 48 -18.82 17.24 -10.28
CA SER A 48 -19.42 17.41 -11.61
C SER A 48 -19.05 16.31 -12.60
N SER A 49 -18.12 15.43 -12.24
CA SER A 49 -17.67 14.30 -13.07
C SER A 49 -18.31 13.02 -12.54
N TYR A 50 -18.80 12.20 -13.45
CA TYR A 50 -19.31 10.87 -13.14
C TYR A 50 -18.36 9.82 -13.70
N ALA A 51 -17.85 8.97 -12.82
CA ALA A 51 -17.16 7.76 -13.20
C ALA A 51 -17.92 6.58 -12.60
N ASP A 52 -18.33 5.65 -13.43
CA ASP A 52 -18.91 4.39 -12.97
C ASP A 52 -17.82 3.39 -12.55
N SER A 53 -18.25 2.26 -11.99
CA SER A 53 -17.32 1.24 -11.47
C SER A 53 -16.39 0.66 -12.56
N THR A 54 -16.88 0.56 -13.79
CA THR A 54 -16.07 0.04 -14.91
C THR A 54 -15.01 1.03 -15.34
N MET A 55 -15.34 2.33 -15.37
CA MET A 55 -14.39 3.40 -15.68
C MET A 55 -13.30 3.49 -14.61
N ILE A 56 -13.67 3.45 -13.33
CA ILE A 56 -12.70 3.46 -12.22
C ILE A 56 -11.76 2.26 -12.34
N ALA A 57 -12.32 1.05 -12.47
CA ALA A 57 -11.53 -0.16 -12.61
C ALA A 57 -10.57 -0.12 -13.82
N GLN A 58 -11.02 0.44 -14.95
CA GLN A 58 -10.19 0.57 -16.14
C GLN A 58 -9.04 1.57 -15.92
N TYR A 59 -9.35 2.79 -15.43
CA TYR A 59 -8.33 3.82 -15.20
C TYR A 59 -7.24 3.38 -14.21
N ASP A 60 -7.65 2.79 -13.07
CA ASP A 60 -6.70 2.37 -12.06
C ASP A 60 -5.89 1.16 -12.54
N THR A 61 -6.51 0.21 -13.26
CA THR A 61 -5.79 -0.93 -13.84
C THR A 61 -4.80 -0.49 -14.91
N ASP A 62 -5.18 0.42 -15.82
CA ASP A 62 -4.28 0.92 -16.86
C ASP A 62 -3.09 1.65 -16.24
N ALA A 63 -3.33 2.54 -15.26
CA ALA A 63 -2.27 3.25 -14.55
C ALA A 63 -1.34 2.30 -13.77
N LEU A 64 -1.90 1.27 -13.14
CA LEU A 64 -1.13 0.23 -12.47
C LEU A 64 -0.23 -0.51 -13.46
N LEU A 65 -0.78 -1.00 -14.58
CA LEU A 65 -0.03 -1.76 -15.58
C LEU A 65 1.01 -0.93 -16.36
N GLU A 66 0.85 0.40 -16.39
CA GLU A 66 1.84 1.34 -16.92
C GLU A 66 2.97 1.68 -15.94
N SER A 67 2.87 1.22 -14.70
CA SER A 67 3.84 1.50 -13.64
C SER A 67 4.94 0.42 -13.58
N ASP A 68 6.12 0.81 -13.09
CA ASP A 68 7.28 -0.07 -12.93
C ASP A 68 7.30 -0.74 -11.54
N LEU A 69 6.62 -0.14 -10.56
CA LEU A 69 6.61 -0.56 -9.16
C LEU A 69 5.26 -0.19 -8.53
N MET A 70 4.75 -1.05 -7.66
CA MET A 70 3.63 -0.76 -6.79
C MET A 70 4.10 -0.51 -5.35
N ILE A 71 3.64 0.57 -4.72
CA ILE A 71 3.65 0.73 -3.26
C ILE A 71 2.23 0.45 -2.77
N ALA A 72 2.08 -0.47 -1.81
CA ALA A 72 0.78 -0.88 -1.27
C ALA A 72 0.71 -0.61 0.24
N VAL A 73 -0.18 0.27 0.67
CA VAL A 73 -0.47 0.51 2.10
C VAL A 73 -1.44 -0.56 2.59
N LEU A 74 -0.98 -1.36 3.56
CA LEU A 74 -1.70 -2.51 4.11
C LEU A 74 -2.42 -2.22 5.43
N ASP A 75 -2.29 -0.99 5.93
CA ASP A 75 -2.88 -0.54 7.19
C ASP A 75 -4.41 -0.48 7.12
N GLY A 76 -5.04 -0.64 8.28
CA GLY A 76 -6.48 -0.62 8.44
C GLY A 76 -6.96 -1.73 9.36
N ALA A 77 -8.26 -1.79 9.62
CA ALA A 77 -8.89 -2.92 10.32
C ALA A 77 -8.70 -4.25 9.54
N THR A 78 -8.71 -4.13 8.22
CA THR A 78 -8.28 -5.13 7.25
C THR A 78 -7.59 -4.40 6.10
N ILE A 79 -6.82 -5.11 5.27
CA ILE A 79 -6.33 -4.51 4.01
C ILE A 79 -7.56 -4.06 3.20
N ASP A 80 -7.51 -2.83 2.68
CA ASP A 80 -8.55 -2.32 1.80
C ASP A 80 -8.79 -3.27 0.61
N VAL A 81 -10.05 -3.52 0.28
CA VAL A 81 -10.41 -4.50 -0.75
C VAL A 81 -9.96 -4.07 -2.15
N GLY A 82 -9.91 -2.77 -2.43
CA GLY A 82 -9.36 -2.22 -3.67
C GLY A 82 -7.87 -2.49 -3.75
N VAL A 83 -7.14 -2.11 -2.69
CA VAL A 83 -5.69 -2.37 -2.57
C VAL A 83 -5.36 -3.85 -2.70
N ALA A 84 -6.14 -4.73 -2.07
CA ALA A 84 -5.94 -6.19 -2.19
C ALA A 84 -6.15 -6.68 -3.63
N SER A 85 -7.14 -6.12 -4.35
CA SER A 85 -7.40 -6.45 -5.75
C SER A 85 -6.25 -5.99 -6.66
N GLU A 86 -5.76 -4.77 -6.46
CA GLU A 86 -4.63 -4.19 -7.18
C GLU A 86 -3.33 -4.98 -6.94
N ILE A 87 -3.07 -5.45 -5.71
CA ILE A 87 -1.96 -6.36 -5.40
C ILE A 87 -2.05 -7.64 -6.23
N GLY A 88 -3.25 -8.20 -6.40
CA GLY A 88 -3.48 -9.38 -7.25
C GLY A 88 -3.13 -9.13 -8.72
N VAL A 89 -3.50 -7.95 -9.24
CA VAL A 89 -3.18 -7.53 -10.62
C VAL A 89 -1.67 -7.31 -10.77
N ALA A 90 -1.03 -6.59 -9.84
CA ALA A 90 0.42 -6.36 -9.85
C ALA A 90 1.21 -7.67 -9.76
N TYR A 91 0.79 -8.59 -8.90
CA TYR A 91 1.39 -9.93 -8.81
C TYR A 91 1.32 -10.68 -10.15
N HIS A 92 0.16 -10.67 -10.80
CA HIS A 92 -0.03 -11.33 -12.10
C HIS A 92 0.79 -10.70 -13.22
N ALA A 93 1.01 -9.38 -13.16
CA ALA A 93 1.82 -8.63 -14.11
C ALA A 93 3.33 -8.72 -13.85
N ASP A 94 3.79 -9.56 -12.93
CA ASP A 94 5.19 -9.69 -12.51
C ASP A 94 5.81 -8.39 -11.97
N MET A 95 4.97 -7.46 -11.51
CA MET A 95 5.38 -6.15 -11.00
C MET A 95 5.98 -6.27 -9.59
N PRO A 96 7.11 -5.59 -9.32
CA PRO A 96 7.64 -5.44 -7.95
C PRO A 96 6.64 -4.73 -7.03
N ILE A 97 6.55 -5.18 -5.76
CA ILE A 97 5.61 -4.62 -4.78
C ILE A 97 6.34 -4.32 -3.48
N LEU A 98 6.27 -3.06 -3.01
CA LEU A 98 6.68 -2.65 -1.67
C LEU A 98 5.42 -2.46 -0.81
N GLY A 99 5.22 -3.34 0.15
CA GLY A 99 4.13 -3.25 1.12
C GLY A 99 4.52 -2.38 2.31
N LEU A 100 3.62 -1.50 2.74
CA LEU A 100 3.78 -0.69 3.95
C LEU A 100 2.73 -1.11 4.98
N TYR A 101 3.17 -1.60 6.14
CA TYR A 101 2.31 -2.02 7.22
C TYR A 101 2.79 -1.43 8.55
N THR A 102 2.20 -0.32 8.97
CA THR A 102 2.71 0.49 10.09
C THR A 102 2.03 0.22 11.43
N ASP A 103 1.08 -0.72 11.49
CA ASP A 103 0.39 -1.05 12.74
C ASP A 103 1.38 -1.50 13.81
N SER A 104 1.51 -0.70 14.88
CA SER A 104 2.48 -0.97 15.95
C SER A 104 2.26 -2.29 16.69
N ARG A 105 1.07 -2.87 16.61
CA ARG A 105 0.74 -4.15 17.22
C ARG A 105 1.37 -5.35 16.50
N GLN A 106 1.86 -5.17 15.28
CA GLN A 106 2.49 -6.23 14.48
C GLN A 106 3.82 -6.74 15.06
N GLN A 107 4.47 -5.97 15.92
CA GLN A 107 5.81 -6.28 16.41
C GLN A 107 5.86 -7.46 17.40
N GLY A 108 4.69 -8.07 17.69
CA GLY A 108 4.61 -9.20 18.59
C GLY A 108 4.81 -8.80 20.06
N ALA A 109 5.19 -9.75 20.90
CA ALA A 109 5.45 -9.52 22.30
C ALA A 109 6.46 -10.55 22.86
N ASP A 110 7.26 -10.09 23.84
CA ASP A 110 8.14 -10.94 24.63
C ASP A 110 7.49 -11.36 25.96
N ASN A 111 6.38 -10.75 26.34
CA ASN A 111 5.69 -11.01 27.60
C ASN A 111 4.87 -12.32 27.50
N PRO A 112 5.18 -13.34 28.35
CA PRO A 112 4.48 -14.62 28.31
C PRO A 112 2.97 -14.53 28.53
N GLN A 113 2.50 -13.59 29.37
CA GLN A 113 1.06 -13.40 29.61
C GLN A 113 0.32 -12.88 28.37
N LYS A 114 0.97 -12.03 27.56
CA LYS A 114 0.40 -11.59 26.29
C LYS A 114 0.29 -12.73 25.28
N LEU A 115 1.27 -13.64 25.29
CA LEU A 115 1.26 -14.84 24.43
C LEU A 115 0.19 -15.83 24.90
N GLU A 116 0.03 -16.01 26.21
CA GLU A 116 -1.00 -16.86 26.81
C GLU A 116 -2.41 -16.32 26.49
N ALA A 117 -2.61 -15.00 26.58
CA ALA A 117 -3.86 -14.34 26.26
C ALA A 117 -4.36 -14.57 24.82
N LEU A 118 -3.50 -14.96 23.89
CA LEU A 118 -3.90 -15.35 22.51
C LEU A 118 -4.80 -16.60 22.50
N GLN A 119 -4.80 -17.39 23.56
CA GLN A 119 -5.67 -18.58 23.68
C GLN A 119 -7.11 -18.20 24.11
N GLU A 120 -7.32 -16.97 24.55
CA GLU A 120 -8.62 -16.49 25.01
C GLU A 120 -9.33 -15.69 23.91
N VAL A 121 -10.63 -15.83 23.82
CA VAL A 121 -11.46 -15.10 22.85
C VAL A 121 -11.45 -13.60 23.20
N ALA A 122 -11.14 -12.77 22.21
CA ALA A 122 -11.13 -11.31 22.28
C ALA A 122 -9.99 -10.68 23.14
N GLU A 123 -8.98 -11.45 23.56
CA GLU A 123 -7.82 -10.94 24.30
C GLU A 123 -6.58 -10.73 23.42
N SER A 124 -6.64 -11.04 22.13
CA SER A 124 -5.52 -10.80 21.23
C SER A 124 -5.21 -9.30 21.10
N GLN A 125 -3.95 -8.96 21.37
CA GLN A 125 -3.40 -7.60 21.20
C GLN A 125 -2.58 -7.45 19.92
N PHE A 126 -2.53 -8.48 19.09
CA PHE A 126 -1.80 -8.45 17.82
C PHE A 126 -2.71 -8.00 16.68
N SER A 127 -2.13 -7.28 15.74
CA SER A 127 -2.81 -6.92 14.52
C SER A 127 -3.00 -8.15 13.62
N TYR A 128 -4.01 -8.07 12.76
CA TYR A 128 -4.28 -9.10 11.77
C TYR A 128 -4.01 -8.57 10.37
N VAL A 129 -3.32 -9.36 9.57
CA VAL A 129 -3.15 -9.12 8.14
C VAL A 129 -3.53 -10.40 7.38
N ASN A 130 -4.23 -10.24 6.26
CA ASN A 130 -4.57 -11.39 5.42
C ASN A 130 -3.30 -12.01 4.83
N LEU A 131 -3.03 -13.28 5.19
CA LEU A 131 -1.79 -13.96 4.82
C LEU A 131 -1.67 -14.20 3.31
N TYR A 132 -2.78 -14.40 2.60
CA TYR A 132 -2.73 -14.58 1.15
C TYR A 132 -2.28 -13.29 0.47
N THR A 133 -2.89 -12.16 0.80
CA THR A 133 -2.51 -10.85 0.25
C THR A 133 -1.07 -10.48 0.62
N ALA A 134 -0.69 -10.63 1.90
CA ALA A 134 0.69 -10.41 2.33
C ALA A 134 1.69 -11.33 1.61
N GLY A 135 1.28 -12.57 1.33
CA GLY A 135 2.07 -13.53 0.56
C GLY A 135 2.33 -13.08 -0.87
N LEU A 136 1.32 -12.53 -1.56
CA LEU A 136 1.49 -11.98 -2.92
C LEU A 136 2.52 -10.84 -2.94
N VAL A 137 2.47 -9.94 -1.95
CA VAL A 137 3.47 -8.87 -1.82
C VAL A 137 4.86 -9.45 -1.65
N LYS A 138 5.04 -10.39 -0.71
CA LYS A 138 6.35 -11.01 -0.42
C LYS A 138 6.91 -11.85 -1.58
N LEU A 139 6.07 -12.34 -2.46
CA LEU A 139 6.50 -13.06 -3.67
C LEU A 139 7.03 -12.10 -4.75
N ARG A 140 6.74 -10.81 -4.68
CA ARG A 140 7.15 -9.78 -5.64
C ARG A 140 8.04 -8.70 -5.03
N GLY A 141 8.29 -8.74 -3.72
CA GLY A 141 9.09 -7.76 -3.00
C GLY A 141 9.06 -8.00 -1.50
N GLU A 142 8.85 -6.95 -0.73
CA GLU A 142 8.91 -7.00 0.72
C GLU A 142 7.80 -6.17 1.39
N ILE A 143 7.60 -6.42 2.68
CA ILE A 143 6.73 -5.60 3.55
C ILE A 143 7.62 -4.94 4.60
N VAL A 144 7.54 -3.61 4.67
CA VAL A 144 8.27 -2.79 5.63
C VAL A 144 7.34 -2.20 6.68
N TYR A 145 7.87 -1.76 7.82
CA TYR A 145 7.10 -1.42 9.02
C TYR A 145 6.95 0.08 9.27
N SER A 146 7.64 0.91 8.49
CA SER A 146 7.57 2.36 8.64
C SER A 146 7.76 3.07 7.31
N SER A 147 7.32 4.33 7.27
CA SER A 147 7.54 5.19 6.10
C SER A 147 9.03 5.39 5.80
N ASP A 148 9.88 5.44 6.83
CA ASP A 148 11.33 5.62 6.65
C ASP A 148 11.96 4.36 6.04
N GLU A 149 11.57 3.17 6.49
CA GLU A 149 11.99 1.91 5.87
C GLU A 149 11.49 1.79 4.42
N LEU A 150 10.27 2.26 4.12
CA LEU A 150 9.77 2.29 2.76
C LEU A 150 10.65 3.15 1.85
N LEU A 151 11.08 4.32 2.32
CA LEU A 151 11.97 5.19 1.55
C LEU A 151 13.36 4.56 1.32
N GLU A 152 13.89 3.82 2.29
CA GLU A 152 15.15 3.09 2.10
C GLU A 152 14.99 1.89 1.15
N ALA A 153 13.89 1.13 1.24
CA ALA A 153 13.59 0.05 0.30
C ALA A 153 13.41 0.58 -1.15
N LEU A 154 12.70 1.69 -1.31
CA LEU A 154 12.53 2.35 -2.60
C LEU A 154 13.88 2.82 -3.16
N LYS A 155 14.75 3.39 -2.33
CA LYS A 155 16.10 3.81 -2.72
C LYS A 155 16.97 2.63 -3.18
N ALA A 156 16.84 1.47 -2.53
CA ALA A 156 17.53 0.25 -2.93
C ALA A 156 17.04 -0.21 -4.31
N TYR A 157 15.72 -0.30 -4.50
CA TYR A 157 15.11 -0.65 -5.78
C TYR A 157 15.56 0.25 -6.94
N LEU A 158 15.56 1.58 -6.73
CA LEU A 158 15.96 2.55 -7.76
C LEU A 158 17.44 2.52 -8.13
N LYS A 159 18.29 1.87 -7.33
CA LYS A 159 19.72 1.68 -7.66
C LYS A 159 19.98 0.41 -8.48
N GLU A 160 19.09 -0.56 -8.40
CA GLU A 160 19.20 -1.85 -9.07
C GLU A 160 18.49 -1.86 -10.44
N SER A 161 17.62 -0.89 -10.68
CA SER A 161 16.85 -0.68 -11.90
C SER A 161 17.59 0.24 -12.87
#